data_3c63ad80798f2aa125ffc926dcfad0eb
#
_entry.id   3c63ad80798f2aa125ffc926dcfad0eb
#
_cell.length_a   1.000
_cell.length_b   1.000
_cell.length_c   1.000
_cell.angle_alpha   90.00
_cell.angle_beta   90.00
_cell.angle_gamma   90.00
#
_symmetry.space_group_name_H-M   'P 1'
#
loop_
_entity.id
_entity.type
_entity.pdbx_description
1 polymer ?
#
loop_
_entity_poly.entity_id
_entity_poly.type
_entity_poly.pdbx_seq_one_letter_code
_entity_poly.pdbx_strand_id
1 'polypeptide(L)'
;MTRVVLAPDSFKGTVAAVEAAVALAEGWASVEPEAEFVHRPMADGGEGTVAAFEAAVPGAVRMPLAVDGPAGVRVDTFWLLLPPTVDAPDGTGVIDLASTSGIELLQELRPWDADTTGLGQALAAAIDHGVSRLVVGIGSSASTDGGTGMLSALGARFLDATGVPVARGARGLADIASVDLTGLRAAPDVRVLTDVTNPLTGPRGAAAVFGPQKGLRSVDDIAIVDDGLGRLAELLAIDPAGPGYGAAGGTGAALVAWGGELAPGAAEVAELIGLADALSDADAIITGEGSYDGQSGDGKVPSFLANLAAEAGAVAMLAAGRVTADADTSSFADVASLTALAGSSEAALAEPVRWLRAAGAVLARTAAARTASARTASAGEPS
;
A
#
# COMPACT_ATOMS: atom_id res chain seq x y z
N MET A 1 20.78 13.50 22.71
CA MET A 1 19.38 13.12 22.80
C MET A 1 19.16 12.20 21.61
N THR A 2 18.73 10.97 21.84
CA THR A 2 18.56 10.00 20.76
C THR A 2 17.31 10.37 19.96
N ARG A 3 17.44 10.44 18.63
CA ARG A 3 16.31 10.70 17.73
C ARG A 3 15.98 9.42 16.96
N VAL A 4 14.75 8.97 17.08
CA VAL A 4 14.27 7.69 16.54
C VAL A 4 13.11 7.92 15.57
N VAL A 5 13.27 7.47 14.34
CA VAL A 5 12.19 7.46 13.33
C VAL A 5 11.40 6.16 13.46
N LEU A 6 10.08 6.26 13.62
CA LEU A 6 9.15 5.12 13.69
C LEU A 6 8.44 4.99 12.35
N ALA A 7 8.85 4.02 11.55
CA ALA A 7 8.37 3.81 10.19
C ALA A 7 7.91 2.35 9.93
N PRO A 8 7.05 1.78 10.78
CA PRO A 8 6.48 0.46 10.52
C PRO A 8 5.42 0.53 9.42
N ASP A 9 5.25 -0.56 8.68
CA ASP A 9 4.05 -0.85 7.91
C ASP A 9 2.96 -1.44 8.81
N SER A 10 1.78 -1.67 8.26
CA SER A 10 0.66 -2.31 8.94
C SER A 10 0.98 -3.77 9.31
N PHE A 11 0.52 -4.19 10.48
CA PHE A 11 0.53 -5.59 10.88
C PHE A 11 -0.81 -6.19 10.42
N LYS A 12 -0.90 -6.51 9.12
CA LYS A 12 -2.14 -6.87 8.40
C LYS A 12 -3.10 -7.71 9.23
N GLY A 13 -4.34 -7.23 9.35
CA GLY A 13 -5.40 -7.87 10.13
C GLY A 13 -5.31 -7.70 11.66
N THR A 14 -4.33 -6.95 12.20
CA THR A 14 -4.17 -6.79 13.66
C THR A 14 -3.95 -5.35 14.12
N VAL A 15 -2.94 -4.65 13.60
CA VAL A 15 -2.56 -3.29 14.04
C VAL A 15 -2.24 -2.41 12.84
N ALA A 16 -2.83 -1.22 12.79
CA ALA A 16 -2.50 -0.22 11.78
C ALA A 16 -1.07 0.33 11.97
N ALA A 17 -0.42 0.76 10.89
CA ALA A 17 0.94 1.31 10.92
C ALA A 17 1.11 2.45 11.92
N VAL A 18 0.13 3.35 12.00
CA VAL A 18 0.11 4.48 12.94
C VAL A 18 0.11 4.01 14.40
N GLU A 19 -0.73 3.04 14.74
CA GLU A 19 -0.82 2.47 16.09
C GLU A 19 0.45 1.69 16.45
N ALA A 20 1.01 0.95 15.48
CA ALA A 20 2.28 0.26 15.66
C ALA A 20 3.43 1.24 15.95
N ALA A 21 3.51 2.35 15.24
CA ALA A 21 4.51 3.39 15.47
C ALA A 21 4.40 3.98 16.91
N VAL A 22 3.18 4.28 17.36
CA VAL A 22 2.93 4.78 18.71
C VAL A 22 3.35 3.74 19.76
N ALA A 23 2.97 2.48 19.59
CA ALA A 23 3.30 1.43 20.55
C ALA A 23 4.82 1.18 20.66
N LEU A 24 5.53 1.21 19.53
CA LEU A 24 7.00 1.11 19.49
C LEU A 24 7.67 2.29 20.21
N ALA A 25 7.17 3.52 19.99
CA ALA A 25 7.67 4.72 20.68
C ALA A 25 7.47 4.63 22.20
N GLU A 26 6.27 4.25 22.66
CA GLU A 26 5.98 4.05 24.09
C GLU A 26 6.91 3.00 24.72
N GLY A 27 7.19 1.91 23.99
CA GLY A 27 8.12 0.89 24.41
C GLY A 27 9.55 1.43 24.56
N TRP A 28 10.04 2.15 23.56
CA TRP A 28 11.36 2.78 23.60
C TRP A 28 11.47 3.79 24.74
N ALA A 29 10.49 4.68 24.88
CA ALA A 29 10.47 5.69 25.95
C ALA A 29 10.49 5.09 27.36
N SER A 30 10.04 3.85 27.55
CA SER A 30 10.15 3.16 28.83
C SER A 30 11.59 2.86 29.25
N VAL A 31 12.55 2.86 28.31
CA VAL A 31 13.98 2.63 28.52
C VAL A 31 14.76 3.94 28.43
N GLU A 32 14.42 4.80 27.48
CA GLU A 32 15.06 6.09 27.22
C GLU A 32 13.99 7.20 27.13
N PRO A 33 13.54 7.75 28.27
CA PRO A 33 12.45 8.72 28.30
C PRO A 33 12.74 10.04 27.58
N GLU A 34 14.02 10.38 27.41
CA GLU A 34 14.46 11.64 26.78
C GLU A 34 14.63 11.48 25.25
N ALA A 35 14.32 10.33 24.65
CA ALA A 35 14.40 10.15 23.21
C ALA A 35 13.34 10.99 22.48
N GLU A 36 13.72 11.54 21.34
CA GLU A 36 12.82 12.23 20.42
C GLU A 36 12.27 11.22 19.38
N PHE A 37 10.96 11.25 19.14
CA PHE A 37 10.30 10.35 18.21
C PHE A 37 9.72 11.09 17.01
N VAL A 38 10.05 10.61 15.79
CA VAL A 38 9.49 11.09 14.55
C VAL A 38 8.64 9.98 13.93
N HIS A 39 7.33 10.15 13.92
CA HIS A 39 6.40 9.18 13.37
C HIS A 39 6.31 9.33 11.84
N ARG A 40 6.64 8.27 11.12
CA ARG A 40 6.56 8.15 9.66
C ARG A 40 5.99 6.77 9.28
N PRO A 41 4.74 6.46 9.71
CA PRO A 41 4.14 5.18 9.37
C PRO A 41 4.14 4.98 7.86
N MET A 42 4.43 3.75 7.42
CA MET A 42 4.60 3.39 6.03
C MET A 42 3.36 2.67 5.49
N ALA A 43 3.31 2.55 4.18
CA ALA A 43 2.41 1.71 3.43
C ALA A 43 3.03 1.33 2.08
N ASP A 44 2.54 0.26 1.47
CA ASP A 44 2.97 -0.27 0.17
C ASP A 44 1.99 0.01 -0.99
N GLY A 45 1.01 0.91 -0.77
CA GLY A 45 -0.09 1.14 -1.72
C GLY A 45 -1.34 0.30 -1.44
N GLY A 46 -1.33 -0.48 -0.36
CA GLY A 46 -2.47 -1.27 0.11
C GLY A 46 -3.31 -0.57 1.16
N GLU A 47 -3.95 -1.38 2.01
CA GLU A 47 -4.71 -0.90 3.17
C GLU A 47 -3.82 -0.05 4.08
N GLY A 48 -4.36 1.10 4.54
CA GLY A 48 -3.65 2.01 5.44
C GLY A 48 -2.84 3.10 4.74
N THR A 49 -2.74 3.11 3.41
CA THR A 49 -2.01 4.14 2.66
C THR A 49 -2.51 5.55 3.00
N VAL A 50 -3.81 5.79 2.96
CA VAL A 50 -4.40 7.10 3.31
C VAL A 50 -4.10 7.48 4.76
N ALA A 51 -4.18 6.51 5.70
CA ALA A 51 -3.88 6.76 7.11
C ALA A 51 -2.40 7.07 7.36
N ALA A 52 -1.47 6.45 6.62
CA ALA A 52 -0.05 6.76 6.69
C ALA A 52 0.24 8.22 6.28
N PHE A 53 -0.34 8.67 5.16
CA PHE A 53 -0.22 10.06 4.72
C PHE A 53 -0.86 11.04 5.71
N GLU A 54 -2.04 10.73 6.24
CA GLU A 54 -2.72 11.58 7.23
C GLU A 54 -1.87 11.81 8.49
N ALA A 55 -1.22 10.74 8.97
CA ALA A 55 -0.38 10.82 10.17
C ALA A 55 0.95 11.54 9.93
N ALA A 56 1.50 11.44 8.71
CA ALA A 56 2.83 11.93 8.40
C ALA A 56 2.86 13.34 7.82
N VAL A 57 1.77 13.79 7.14
CA VAL A 57 1.74 15.07 6.43
C VAL A 57 0.92 16.10 7.21
N PRO A 58 1.55 17.11 7.83
CA PRO A 58 0.83 18.18 8.51
C PRO A 58 -0.06 18.96 7.55
N GLY A 59 -1.31 19.20 7.96
CA GLY A 59 -2.28 19.94 7.16
C GLY A 59 -3.06 19.07 6.16
N ALA A 60 -2.89 17.76 6.17
CA ALA A 60 -3.74 16.83 5.43
C ALA A 60 -5.20 16.94 5.89
N VAL A 61 -6.15 16.93 4.95
CA VAL A 61 -7.59 17.11 5.23
C VAL A 61 -8.38 15.95 4.67
N ARG A 62 -9.21 15.32 5.51
CA ARG A 62 -10.18 14.30 5.06
C ARG A 62 -11.28 14.95 4.25
N MET A 63 -11.54 14.44 3.05
CA MET A 63 -12.59 14.85 2.14
C MET A 63 -13.68 13.75 2.08
N PRO A 64 -14.71 13.82 2.94
CA PRO A 64 -15.73 12.77 3.04
C PRO A 64 -16.52 12.65 1.75
N LEU A 65 -16.83 11.41 1.38
CA LEU A 65 -17.76 11.12 0.28
C LEU A 65 -18.42 9.76 0.53
N ALA A 66 -19.47 9.49 -0.24
CA ALA A 66 -20.07 8.17 -0.28
C ALA A 66 -20.05 7.64 -1.71
N VAL A 67 -19.58 6.40 -1.88
CA VAL A 67 -19.39 5.75 -3.17
C VAL A 67 -20.19 4.46 -3.28
N ASP A 68 -20.35 3.94 -4.50
CA ASP A 68 -20.84 2.60 -4.73
C ASP A 68 -19.69 1.62 -4.44
N GLY A 69 -19.77 0.88 -3.35
CA GLY A 69 -18.78 -0.15 -3.02
C GLY A 69 -18.77 -1.31 -4.01
N PRO A 70 -17.87 -2.30 -3.85
CA PRO A 70 -17.63 -3.34 -4.85
C PRO A 70 -18.84 -4.24 -5.12
N ALA A 71 -19.82 -4.28 -4.22
CA ALA A 71 -21.09 -5.01 -4.40
C ALA A 71 -22.25 -4.09 -4.85
N GLY A 72 -21.97 -2.85 -5.26
CA GLY A 72 -23.00 -1.85 -5.57
C GLY A 72 -23.74 -1.31 -4.33
N VAL A 73 -23.30 -1.65 -3.13
CA VAL A 73 -23.83 -1.11 -1.86
C VAL A 73 -23.07 0.16 -1.53
N ARG A 74 -23.82 1.19 -1.08
CA ARG A 74 -23.22 2.47 -0.70
C ARG A 74 -22.27 2.34 0.48
N VAL A 75 -21.08 2.93 0.33
CA VAL A 75 -20.02 2.96 1.35
C VAL A 75 -19.67 4.42 1.63
N ASP A 76 -19.73 4.79 2.91
CA ASP A 76 -19.22 6.08 3.38
C ASP A 76 -17.70 5.94 3.55
N THR A 77 -16.95 6.82 2.90
CA THR A 77 -15.49 6.82 2.89
C THR A 77 -14.95 8.26 2.82
N PHE A 78 -13.69 8.43 2.55
CA PHE A 78 -13.06 9.72 2.29
C PHE A 78 -11.80 9.52 1.41
N TRP A 79 -11.41 10.56 0.71
CA TRP A 79 -10.07 10.71 0.18
C TRP A 79 -9.33 11.78 0.99
N LEU A 80 -8.01 11.82 0.90
CA LEU A 80 -7.20 12.76 1.66
C LEU A 80 -6.65 13.84 0.72
N LEU A 81 -6.86 15.09 1.09
CA LEU A 81 -6.26 16.23 0.42
C LEU A 81 -4.98 16.62 1.15
N LEU A 82 -3.84 16.49 0.49
CA LEU A 82 -2.55 17.01 0.98
C LEU A 82 -2.36 18.47 0.56
N PRO A 83 -1.63 19.27 1.37
CA PRO A 83 -1.36 20.66 1.05
C PRO A 83 -0.64 20.83 -0.29
N PRO A 84 -0.76 22.02 -0.93
CA PRO A 84 0.01 22.37 -2.11
C PRO A 84 1.52 22.26 -1.92
N THR A 85 2.19 21.79 -2.97
CA THR A 85 3.66 21.76 -3.08
C THR A 85 4.09 22.40 -4.40
N VAL A 86 5.40 22.53 -4.63
CA VAL A 86 5.91 23.06 -5.90
C VAL A 86 5.47 22.20 -7.09
N ASP A 87 5.48 20.86 -6.89
CA ASP A 87 5.14 19.88 -7.94
C ASP A 87 3.63 19.59 -8.02
N ALA A 88 2.86 19.99 -7.02
CA ALA A 88 1.40 19.84 -6.97
C ALA A 88 0.77 21.13 -6.43
N PRO A 89 0.70 22.21 -7.25
CA PRO A 89 0.32 23.55 -6.78
C PRO A 89 -1.12 23.66 -6.26
N ASP A 90 -2.04 22.80 -6.69
CA ASP A 90 -3.41 22.76 -6.21
C ASP A 90 -3.65 21.60 -5.22
N GLY A 91 -2.56 21.01 -4.69
CA GLY A 91 -2.57 19.91 -3.74
C GLY A 91 -2.62 18.53 -4.41
N THR A 92 -2.47 17.49 -3.57
CA THR A 92 -2.48 16.09 -3.98
C THR A 92 -3.68 15.38 -3.35
N GLY A 93 -4.47 14.68 -4.16
CA GLY A 93 -5.51 13.77 -3.67
C GLY A 93 -4.93 12.36 -3.44
N VAL A 94 -5.01 11.85 -2.22
CA VAL A 94 -4.61 10.46 -1.91
C VAL A 94 -5.86 9.62 -1.75
N ILE A 95 -5.93 8.51 -2.49
CA ILE A 95 -7.07 7.61 -2.52
C ILE A 95 -6.55 6.18 -2.42
N ASP A 96 -7.18 5.33 -1.62
CA ASP A 96 -6.94 3.90 -1.68
C ASP A 96 -8.15 3.14 -2.24
N LEU A 97 -7.86 2.12 -3.03
CA LEU A 97 -8.88 1.22 -3.56
C LEU A 97 -9.53 0.42 -2.44
N ALA A 98 -8.79 0.10 -1.38
CA ALA A 98 -9.26 -0.70 -0.26
C ALA A 98 -10.51 -0.10 0.41
N SER A 99 -10.57 1.22 0.58
CA SER A 99 -11.68 1.92 1.21
C SER A 99 -12.88 2.20 0.30
N THR A 100 -12.71 2.03 -1.03
CA THR A 100 -13.74 2.33 -2.03
C THR A 100 -14.27 1.10 -2.76
N SER A 101 -13.38 0.13 -3.07
CA SER A 101 -13.67 -1.06 -3.86
C SER A 101 -12.92 -2.29 -3.32
N GLY A 102 -12.60 -2.29 -2.02
CA GLY A 102 -11.80 -3.30 -1.34
C GLY A 102 -12.55 -4.59 -1.03
N ILE A 103 -11.79 -5.69 -0.86
CA ILE A 103 -12.36 -7.02 -0.58
C ILE A 103 -12.99 -7.10 0.81
N GLU A 104 -12.47 -6.34 1.78
CA GLU A 104 -13.00 -6.29 3.15
C GLU A 104 -14.38 -5.61 3.24
N LEU A 105 -14.79 -4.88 2.20
CA LEU A 105 -16.13 -4.30 2.10
C LEU A 105 -17.21 -5.33 1.69
N LEU A 106 -16.78 -6.54 1.34
CA LEU A 106 -17.66 -7.62 0.93
C LEU A 106 -17.99 -8.54 2.12
N GLN A 107 -19.27 -8.83 2.32
CA GLN A 107 -19.71 -9.89 3.25
C GLN A 107 -19.47 -11.29 2.65
N GLU A 108 -19.59 -11.40 1.33
CA GLU A 108 -19.36 -12.62 0.53
C GLU A 108 -18.59 -12.26 -0.73
N LEU A 109 -17.65 -13.12 -1.14
CA LEU A 109 -16.87 -12.93 -2.36
C LEU A 109 -17.79 -12.91 -3.58
N ARG A 110 -17.57 -11.93 -4.47
CA ARG A 110 -18.37 -11.74 -5.70
C ARG A 110 -17.47 -11.69 -6.93
N PRO A 111 -16.86 -12.83 -7.32
CA PRO A 111 -15.84 -12.88 -8.37
C PRO A 111 -16.28 -12.30 -9.70
N TRP A 112 -17.56 -12.43 -10.02
CA TRP A 112 -18.13 -11.97 -11.29
C TRP A 112 -18.71 -10.56 -11.26
N ASP A 113 -19.18 -10.10 -10.10
CA ASP A 113 -20.01 -8.90 -10.02
C ASP A 113 -19.35 -7.76 -9.24
N ALA A 114 -18.26 -8.04 -8.48
CA ALA A 114 -17.49 -6.98 -7.82
C ALA A 114 -16.83 -6.09 -8.85
N ASP A 115 -16.88 -4.77 -8.63
CA ASP A 115 -16.36 -3.77 -9.57
C ASP A 115 -15.61 -2.63 -8.87
N THR A 116 -14.95 -1.78 -9.66
CA THR A 116 -14.14 -0.64 -9.24
C THR A 116 -14.86 0.70 -9.35
N THR A 117 -16.19 0.73 -9.47
CA THR A 117 -16.96 1.98 -9.61
C THR A 117 -16.69 2.96 -8.48
N GLY A 118 -16.60 2.48 -7.23
CA GLY A 118 -16.33 3.32 -6.08
C GLY A 118 -14.99 4.05 -6.15
N LEU A 119 -13.95 3.37 -6.63
CA LEU A 119 -12.66 4.01 -6.90
C LEU A 119 -12.80 5.14 -7.92
N GLY A 120 -13.47 4.89 -9.05
CA GLY A 120 -13.68 5.90 -10.08
C GLY A 120 -14.47 7.11 -9.58
N GLN A 121 -15.47 6.90 -8.70
CA GLN A 121 -16.22 7.99 -8.09
C GLN A 121 -15.34 8.84 -7.14
N ALA A 122 -14.45 8.21 -6.38
CA ALA A 122 -13.50 8.93 -5.53
C ALA A 122 -12.49 9.74 -6.35
N LEU A 123 -11.95 9.16 -7.42
CA LEU A 123 -11.08 9.87 -8.37
C LEU A 123 -11.80 11.07 -9.00
N ALA A 124 -13.05 10.88 -9.44
CA ALA A 124 -13.86 11.96 -9.99
C ALA A 124 -14.07 13.10 -8.99
N ALA A 125 -14.33 12.79 -7.71
CA ALA A 125 -14.51 13.78 -6.66
C ALA A 125 -13.22 14.60 -6.40
N ALA A 126 -12.06 13.97 -6.41
CA ALA A 126 -10.78 14.66 -6.26
C ALA A 126 -10.45 15.55 -7.48
N ILE A 127 -10.74 15.09 -8.70
CA ILE A 127 -10.62 15.89 -9.93
C ILE A 127 -11.57 17.09 -9.89
N ASP A 128 -12.82 16.91 -9.47
CA ASP A 128 -13.79 17.99 -9.35
C ASP A 128 -13.39 19.01 -8.27
N HIS A 129 -12.63 18.61 -7.25
CA HIS A 129 -12.02 19.51 -6.29
C HIS A 129 -10.89 20.35 -6.91
N GLY A 130 -10.26 19.86 -7.98
CA GLY A 130 -9.22 20.57 -8.73
C GLY A 130 -7.79 20.25 -8.32
N VAL A 131 -7.53 19.05 -7.72
CA VAL A 131 -6.15 18.67 -7.35
C VAL A 131 -5.25 18.55 -8.58
N SER A 132 -3.97 18.91 -8.42
CA SER A 132 -2.97 18.83 -9.50
C SER A 132 -2.41 17.42 -9.65
N ARG A 133 -2.41 16.62 -8.56
CA ARG A 133 -1.87 15.26 -8.51
C ARG A 133 -2.83 14.31 -7.82
N LEU A 134 -2.81 13.07 -8.25
CA LEU A 134 -3.45 11.95 -7.57
C LEU A 134 -2.41 10.89 -7.19
N VAL A 135 -2.52 10.38 -5.99
CA VAL A 135 -1.78 9.20 -5.48
C VAL A 135 -2.81 8.12 -5.19
N VAL A 136 -2.71 7.00 -5.88
CA VAL A 136 -3.72 5.94 -5.86
C VAL A 136 -3.12 4.64 -5.40
N GLY A 137 -3.41 4.22 -4.17
CA GLY A 137 -3.09 2.90 -3.66
C GLY A 137 -4.08 1.86 -4.19
N ILE A 138 -3.60 0.77 -4.81
CA ILE A 138 -4.48 -0.21 -5.45
C ILE A 138 -4.48 -1.60 -4.81
N GLY A 139 -3.92 -1.73 -3.61
CA GLY A 139 -3.96 -2.99 -2.85
C GLY A 139 -5.35 -3.37 -2.36
N SER A 140 -5.51 -4.61 -1.91
CA SER A 140 -6.71 -5.18 -1.27
C SER A 140 -7.98 -5.15 -2.13
N SER A 141 -7.89 -5.17 -3.47
CA SER A 141 -9.04 -5.08 -4.38
C SER A 141 -10.00 -6.28 -4.29
N ALA A 142 -11.31 -6.02 -4.42
CA ALA A 142 -12.35 -7.04 -4.46
C ALA A 142 -12.56 -7.65 -5.85
N SER A 143 -12.35 -6.88 -6.91
CA SER A 143 -12.76 -7.18 -8.28
C SER A 143 -11.64 -7.75 -9.14
N THR A 144 -12.05 -8.35 -10.28
CA THR A 144 -11.19 -8.67 -11.43
C THR A 144 -11.87 -8.14 -12.70
N ASP A 145 -12.29 -6.87 -12.63
CA ASP A 145 -13.05 -6.19 -13.68
C ASP A 145 -12.19 -5.42 -14.69
N GLY A 146 -10.84 -5.53 -14.59
CA GLY A 146 -9.93 -4.78 -15.45
C GLY A 146 -10.02 -3.26 -15.28
N GLY A 147 -10.60 -2.77 -14.16
CA GLY A 147 -10.81 -1.34 -13.92
C GLY A 147 -11.94 -0.72 -14.75
N THR A 148 -12.79 -1.53 -15.38
CA THR A 148 -13.91 -1.02 -16.22
C THR A 148 -14.92 -0.22 -15.40
N GLY A 149 -15.17 -0.60 -14.13
CA GLY A 149 -16.01 0.17 -13.22
C GLY A 149 -15.45 1.57 -12.97
N MET A 150 -14.17 1.66 -12.67
CA MET A 150 -13.44 2.91 -12.46
C MET A 150 -13.50 3.82 -13.68
N LEU A 151 -13.11 3.30 -14.85
CA LEU A 151 -13.13 4.09 -16.09
C LEU A 151 -14.55 4.51 -16.46
N SER A 152 -15.57 3.68 -16.20
CA SER A 152 -16.98 4.04 -16.43
C SER A 152 -17.43 5.21 -15.54
N ALA A 153 -17.04 5.20 -14.26
CA ALA A 153 -17.34 6.32 -13.36
C ALA A 153 -16.62 7.62 -13.76
N LEU A 154 -15.47 7.50 -14.45
CA LEU A 154 -14.75 8.62 -15.03
C LEU A 154 -15.27 9.05 -16.42
N GLY A 155 -16.27 8.33 -16.97
CA GLY A 155 -16.96 8.73 -18.18
C GLY A 155 -16.71 7.87 -19.42
N ALA A 156 -15.92 6.80 -19.33
CA ALA A 156 -15.78 5.81 -20.42
C ALA A 156 -17.07 4.96 -20.56
N ARG A 157 -17.28 4.38 -21.72
CA ARG A 157 -18.40 3.47 -21.98
C ARG A 157 -17.89 2.18 -22.63
N PHE A 158 -18.20 1.06 -22.01
CA PHE A 158 -17.90 -0.28 -22.52
C PHE A 158 -19.18 -0.87 -23.10
N LEU A 159 -19.17 -1.17 -24.39
CA LEU A 159 -20.38 -1.53 -25.14
C LEU A 159 -20.25 -2.92 -25.75
N ASP A 160 -21.34 -3.65 -25.77
CA ASP A 160 -21.46 -4.90 -26.47
C ASP A 160 -21.58 -4.70 -28.00
N ALA A 161 -21.70 -5.81 -28.76
CA ALA A 161 -21.82 -5.78 -30.23
C ALA A 161 -23.09 -5.07 -30.74
N THR A 162 -24.07 -4.81 -29.86
CA THR A 162 -25.30 -4.08 -30.18
C THR A 162 -25.27 -2.62 -29.77
N GLY A 163 -24.17 -2.17 -29.15
CA GLY A 163 -23.99 -0.80 -28.64
C GLY A 163 -24.65 -0.55 -27.29
N VAL A 164 -25.01 -1.60 -26.54
CA VAL A 164 -25.57 -1.52 -25.19
C VAL A 164 -24.42 -1.62 -24.17
N PRO A 165 -24.45 -0.85 -23.06
CA PRO A 165 -23.46 -1.00 -22.00
C PRO A 165 -23.44 -2.43 -21.46
N VAL A 166 -22.21 -2.99 -21.31
CA VAL A 166 -22.01 -4.33 -20.74
C VAL A 166 -22.31 -4.37 -19.24
N ALA A 167 -22.48 -5.56 -18.67
CA ALA A 167 -22.62 -5.74 -17.24
C ALA A 167 -21.38 -5.26 -16.49
N ARG A 168 -21.54 -4.85 -15.22
CA ARG A 168 -20.43 -4.49 -14.32
C ARG A 168 -19.64 -5.75 -13.91
N GLY A 169 -18.42 -5.53 -13.43
CA GLY A 169 -17.55 -6.59 -12.91
C GLY A 169 -16.93 -7.43 -14.03
N ALA A 170 -16.30 -8.53 -13.64
CA ALA A 170 -15.69 -9.49 -14.55
C ALA A 170 -16.71 -10.10 -15.52
N ARG A 171 -17.98 -10.16 -15.14
CA ARG A 171 -19.09 -10.68 -15.96
C ARG A 171 -19.20 -9.98 -17.31
N GLY A 172 -19.00 -8.67 -17.35
CA GLY A 172 -19.11 -7.88 -18.56
C GLY A 172 -17.92 -8.00 -19.52
N LEU A 173 -16.76 -8.44 -19.04
CA LEU A 173 -15.53 -8.44 -19.83
C LEU A 173 -15.64 -9.24 -21.14
N ALA A 174 -16.30 -10.40 -21.09
CA ALA A 174 -16.47 -11.27 -22.26
C ALA A 174 -17.34 -10.64 -23.35
N ASP A 175 -18.24 -9.72 -23.00
CA ASP A 175 -19.22 -9.12 -23.91
C ASP A 175 -18.71 -7.79 -24.52
N ILE A 176 -17.58 -7.23 -24.05
CA ILE A 176 -17.06 -5.95 -24.56
C ILE A 176 -16.68 -6.10 -26.04
N ALA A 177 -17.36 -5.35 -26.90
CA ALA A 177 -17.06 -5.27 -28.34
C ALA A 177 -16.42 -3.95 -28.74
N SER A 178 -16.68 -2.86 -27.98
CA SER A 178 -16.09 -1.54 -28.24
C SER A 178 -15.99 -0.70 -26.96
N VAL A 179 -15.08 0.26 -26.98
CA VAL A 179 -14.87 1.23 -25.89
C VAL A 179 -15.02 2.64 -26.45
N ASP A 180 -15.86 3.45 -25.83
CA ASP A 180 -16.01 4.87 -26.12
C ASP A 180 -15.38 5.69 -24.98
N LEU A 181 -14.29 6.38 -25.29
CA LEU A 181 -13.53 7.21 -24.37
C LEU A 181 -13.83 8.71 -24.53
N THR A 182 -14.78 9.11 -25.38
CA THR A 182 -15.05 10.52 -25.67
C THR A 182 -15.51 11.32 -24.45
N GLY A 183 -16.16 10.65 -23.48
CA GLY A 183 -16.58 11.23 -22.21
C GLY A 183 -15.59 11.07 -21.07
N LEU A 184 -14.46 10.40 -21.29
CA LEU A 184 -13.49 10.11 -20.24
C LEU A 184 -12.83 11.40 -19.75
N ARG A 185 -12.87 11.66 -18.46
CA ARG A 185 -12.17 12.78 -17.82
C ARG A 185 -10.67 12.68 -18.02
N ALA A 186 -10.01 13.80 -18.29
CA ALA A 186 -8.56 13.83 -18.39
C ALA A 186 -7.92 13.50 -17.02
N ALA A 187 -6.88 12.71 -17.04
CA ALA A 187 -6.08 12.43 -15.86
C ALA A 187 -5.22 13.65 -15.52
N PRO A 188 -5.13 14.07 -14.24
CA PRO A 188 -4.04 14.95 -13.78
C PRO A 188 -2.71 14.15 -13.75
N ASP A 189 -1.69 14.61 -13.01
CA ASP A 189 -0.54 13.75 -12.67
C ASP A 189 -1.03 12.62 -11.74
N VAL A 190 -0.93 11.34 -12.15
CA VAL A 190 -1.45 10.18 -11.41
C VAL A 190 -0.32 9.21 -11.09
N ARG A 191 -0.01 9.04 -9.80
CA ARG A 191 0.90 8.03 -9.28
C ARG A 191 0.11 6.86 -8.72
N VAL A 192 0.38 5.67 -9.23
CA VAL A 192 -0.32 4.43 -8.85
C VAL A 192 0.61 3.56 -8.03
N LEU A 193 0.31 3.42 -6.74
CA LEU A 193 1.17 2.69 -5.81
C LEU A 193 0.90 1.19 -5.87
N THR A 194 1.91 0.43 -6.27
CA THR A 194 1.85 -1.04 -6.28
C THR A 194 3.24 -1.66 -6.35
N ASP A 195 3.46 -2.71 -5.57
CA ASP A 195 4.67 -3.54 -5.63
C ASP A 195 4.44 -4.84 -6.44
N VAL A 196 3.23 -5.00 -6.99
CA VAL A 196 2.88 -6.12 -7.87
C VAL A 196 3.48 -5.90 -9.26
N THR A 197 4.21 -6.91 -9.76
CA THR A 197 4.84 -6.89 -11.09
C THR A 197 4.15 -7.82 -12.10
N ASN A 198 3.06 -8.47 -11.70
CA ASN A 198 2.32 -9.40 -12.53
C ASN A 198 1.79 -8.72 -13.80
N PRO A 199 1.87 -9.38 -14.98
CA PRO A 199 1.22 -8.91 -16.20
C PRO A 199 -0.30 -8.98 -16.07
N LEU A 200 -1.02 -8.39 -17.02
CA LEU A 200 -2.49 -8.40 -17.02
C LEU A 200 -3.04 -9.81 -17.20
N THR A 201 -2.51 -10.57 -18.18
CA THR A 201 -3.02 -11.88 -18.59
C THR A 201 -1.98 -12.99 -18.52
N GLY A 202 -2.45 -14.22 -18.73
CA GLY A 202 -1.64 -15.44 -18.76
C GLY A 202 -1.43 -16.10 -17.39
N PRO A 203 -0.54 -17.10 -17.30
CA PRO A 203 -0.38 -17.92 -16.07
C PRO A 203 0.09 -17.13 -14.84
N ARG A 204 0.65 -15.95 -15.03
CA ARG A 204 1.03 -15.01 -13.96
C ARG A 204 0.15 -13.76 -13.95
N GLY A 205 -0.93 -13.75 -14.73
CA GLY A 205 -1.84 -12.62 -14.88
C GLY A 205 -2.81 -12.43 -13.71
N ALA A 206 -3.60 -11.37 -13.81
CA ALA A 206 -4.55 -10.94 -12.78
C ALA A 206 -5.53 -12.04 -12.37
N ALA A 207 -6.16 -12.70 -13.36
CA ALA A 207 -7.15 -13.74 -13.11
C ALA A 207 -6.53 -15.01 -12.52
N ALA A 208 -5.38 -15.45 -13.04
CA ALA A 208 -4.73 -16.68 -12.62
C ALA A 208 -4.16 -16.60 -11.21
N VAL A 209 -3.49 -15.48 -10.86
CA VAL A 209 -2.79 -15.33 -9.58
C VAL A 209 -3.71 -14.81 -8.49
N PHE A 210 -4.50 -13.80 -8.76
CA PHE A 210 -5.31 -13.12 -7.74
C PHE A 210 -6.80 -13.48 -7.79
N GLY A 211 -7.27 -14.11 -8.85
CA GLY A 211 -8.66 -14.55 -8.99
C GLY A 211 -9.12 -15.54 -7.93
N PRO A 212 -8.32 -16.57 -7.57
CA PRO A 212 -8.71 -17.57 -6.57
C PRO A 212 -9.06 -16.98 -5.20
N GLN A 213 -8.30 -16.01 -4.70
CA GLN A 213 -8.59 -15.35 -3.41
C GLN A 213 -9.85 -14.46 -3.47
N LYS A 214 -10.27 -14.03 -4.66
CA LYS A 214 -11.49 -13.26 -4.92
C LYS A 214 -12.70 -14.13 -5.24
N GLY A 215 -12.52 -15.46 -5.30
CA GLY A 215 -13.57 -16.44 -5.51
C GLY A 215 -13.62 -17.07 -6.92
N LEU A 216 -12.76 -16.70 -7.86
CA LEU A 216 -12.59 -17.39 -9.14
C LEU A 216 -11.78 -18.68 -8.92
N ARG A 217 -12.46 -19.81 -8.78
CA ARG A 217 -11.80 -21.07 -8.36
C ARG A 217 -11.70 -22.13 -9.46
N SER A 218 -12.56 -22.07 -10.49
CA SER A 218 -12.50 -23.02 -11.59
C SER A 218 -11.49 -22.54 -12.65
N VAL A 219 -10.85 -23.48 -13.32
CA VAL A 219 -9.91 -23.19 -14.42
C VAL A 219 -10.63 -22.49 -15.57
N ASP A 220 -11.88 -22.92 -15.84
CA ASP A 220 -12.70 -22.35 -16.91
C ASP A 220 -13.09 -20.90 -16.59
N ASP A 221 -13.48 -20.59 -15.34
CA ASP A 221 -13.80 -19.21 -14.92
C ASP A 221 -12.58 -18.30 -15.04
N ILE A 222 -11.41 -18.78 -14.59
CA ILE A 222 -10.15 -18.04 -14.71
C ILE A 222 -9.83 -17.77 -16.19
N ALA A 223 -9.98 -18.75 -17.07
CA ALA A 223 -9.73 -18.59 -18.50
C ALA A 223 -10.68 -17.58 -19.14
N ILE A 224 -11.97 -17.62 -18.82
CA ILE A 224 -12.97 -16.66 -19.33
C ILE A 224 -12.60 -15.22 -18.93
N VAL A 225 -12.21 -15.01 -17.67
CA VAL A 225 -11.83 -13.68 -17.20
C VAL A 225 -10.51 -13.24 -17.82
N ASP A 226 -9.52 -14.12 -17.94
CA ASP A 226 -8.21 -13.83 -18.57
C ASP A 226 -8.38 -13.43 -20.06
N ASP A 227 -9.20 -14.16 -20.82
CA ASP A 227 -9.55 -13.82 -22.21
C ASP A 227 -10.26 -12.46 -22.30
N GLY A 228 -11.16 -12.18 -21.35
CA GLY A 228 -11.86 -10.90 -21.28
C GLY A 228 -10.92 -9.72 -20.98
N LEU A 229 -9.96 -9.90 -20.08
CA LEU A 229 -8.92 -8.92 -19.80
C LEU A 229 -8.00 -8.70 -21.02
N GLY A 230 -7.65 -9.76 -21.74
CA GLY A 230 -6.91 -9.67 -23.00
C GLY A 230 -7.63 -8.83 -24.05
N ARG A 231 -8.93 -9.07 -24.24
CA ARG A 231 -9.75 -8.24 -25.13
C ARG A 231 -9.82 -6.78 -24.69
N LEU A 232 -9.95 -6.52 -23.38
CA LEU A 232 -9.95 -5.16 -22.85
C LEU A 232 -8.63 -4.46 -23.15
N ALA A 233 -7.49 -5.15 -23.01
CA ALA A 233 -6.17 -4.61 -23.33
C ALA A 233 -6.06 -4.21 -24.81
N GLU A 234 -6.57 -5.04 -25.73
CA GLU A 234 -6.60 -4.73 -27.16
C GLU A 234 -7.42 -3.45 -27.44
N LEU A 235 -8.60 -3.33 -26.82
CA LEU A 235 -9.49 -2.17 -27.02
C LEU A 235 -8.94 -0.87 -26.40
N LEU A 236 -8.17 -0.98 -25.33
CA LEU A 236 -7.49 0.15 -24.69
C LEU A 236 -6.11 0.44 -25.30
N ALA A 237 -5.67 -0.37 -26.29
CA ALA A 237 -4.37 -0.26 -26.96
C ALA A 237 -3.16 -0.33 -25.99
N ILE A 238 -3.22 -1.21 -24.97
CA ILE A 238 -2.15 -1.46 -24.02
C ILE A 238 -1.54 -2.86 -24.21
N ASP A 239 -0.24 -2.99 -23.89
CA ASP A 239 0.43 -4.28 -23.90
C ASP A 239 0.05 -5.09 -22.64
N PRO A 240 -0.67 -6.24 -22.77
CA PRO A 240 -1.04 -7.03 -21.61
C PRO A 240 0.15 -7.62 -20.82
N ALA A 241 1.35 -7.62 -21.38
CA ALA A 241 2.56 -8.09 -20.73
C ALA A 241 3.22 -7.03 -19.82
N GLY A 242 2.71 -5.81 -19.78
CA GLY A 242 3.25 -4.74 -18.96
C GLY A 242 3.37 -5.13 -17.48
N PRO A 243 4.51 -4.85 -16.83
CA PRO A 243 4.69 -5.18 -15.42
C PRO A 243 3.74 -4.36 -14.54
N GLY A 244 3.10 -5.01 -13.56
CA GLY A 244 2.13 -4.36 -12.67
C GLY A 244 0.71 -4.21 -13.24
N TYR A 245 0.49 -4.53 -14.51
CA TYR A 245 -0.81 -4.38 -15.15
C TYR A 245 -1.87 -5.33 -14.58
N GLY A 246 -1.45 -6.47 -14.01
CA GLY A 246 -2.32 -7.41 -13.31
C GLY A 246 -2.72 -6.98 -11.90
N ALA A 247 -2.10 -5.92 -11.37
CA ALA A 247 -2.42 -5.43 -10.03
C ALA A 247 -3.91 -5.06 -9.94
N ALA A 248 -4.50 -5.33 -8.77
CA ALA A 248 -5.90 -5.04 -8.48
C ALA A 248 -6.89 -5.59 -9.51
N GLY A 249 -6.63 -6.81 -10.02
CA GLY A 249 -7.53 -7.45 -10.98
C GLY A 249 -7.60 -6.76 -12.33
N GLY A 250 -6.49 -6.14 -12.76
CA GLY A 250 -6.34 -5.40 -14.00
C GLY A 250 -6.59 -3.88 -13.88
N THR A 251 -6.93 -3.38 -12.70
CA THR A 251 -7.10 -1.94 -12.45
C THR A 251 -5.79 -1.17 -12.71
N GLY A 252 -4.62 -1.80 -12.42
CA GLY A 252 -3.31 -1.23 -12.76
C GLY A 252 -3.18 -0.88 -14.24
N ALA A 253 -3.58 -1.80 -15.14
CA ALA A 253 -3.59 -1.56 -16.57
C ALA A 253 -4.54 -0.42 -16.98
N ALA A 254 -5.74 -0.38 -16.39
CA ALA A 254 -6.73 0.66 -16.66
C ALA A 254 -6.25 2.05 -16.23
N LEU A 255 -5.58 2.15 -15.08
CA LEU A 255 -4.99 3.40 -14.61
C LEU A 255 -3.87 3.89 -15.53
N VAL A 256 -3.03 2.98 -16.04
CA VAL A 256 -2.00 3.33 -17.04
C VAL A 256 -2.65 3.75 -18.37
N ALA A 257 -3.67 3.05 -18.85
CA ALA A 257 -4.42 3.45 -20.03
C ALA A 257 -5.08 4.84 -19.89
N TRP A 258 -5.45 5.21 -18.67
CA TRP A 258 -5.99 6.53 -18.35
C TRP A 258 -4.92 7.62 -18.26
N GLY A 259 -3.64 7.28 -18.15
CA GLY A 259 -2.51 8.21 -18.08
C GLY A 259 -1.75 8.17 -16.75
N GLY A 260 -2.02 7.19 -15.90
CA GLY A 260 -1.30 6.98 -14.64
C GLY A 260 0.06 6.32 -14.85
N GLU A 261 0.96 6.52 -13.91
CA GLU A 261 2.27 5.90 -13.83
C GLU A 261 2.34 4.95 -12.61
N LEU A 262 2.69 3.68 -12.83
CA LEU A 262 2.92 2.74 -11.75
C LEU A 262 4.23 3.07 -11.04
N ALA A 263 4.18 3.14 -9.71
CA ALA A 263 5.33 3.44 -8.87
C ALA A 263 5.44 2.42 -7.73
N PRO A 264 6.67 2.07 -7.29
CA PRO A 264 6.86 1.24 -6.09
C PRO A 264 6.27 1.92 -4.86
N GLY A 265 5.34 1.24 -4.18
CA GLY A 265 4.54 1.84 -3.10
C GLY A 265 5.40 2.38 -1.97
N ALA A 266 6.35 1.60 -1.47
CA ALA A 266 7.21 1.99 -0.36
C ALA A 266 8.06 3.23 -0.66
N ALA A 267 8.65 3.32 -1.86
CA ALA A 267 9.51 4.44 -2.25
C ALA A 267 8.72 5.75 -2.41
N GLU A 268 7.59 5.69 -3.10
CA GLU A 268 6.73 6.86 -3.34
C GLU A 268 6.12 7.39 -2.03
N VAL A 269 5.66 6.48 -1.15
CA VAL A 269 5.17 6.87 0.18
C VAL A 269 6.29 7.53 0.97
N ALA A 270 7.49 6.95 1.03
CA ALA A 270 8.62 7.51 1.75
C ALA A 270 8.99 8.92 1.28
N GLU A 271 8.98 9.16 -0.03
CA GLU A 271 9.25 10.48 -0.62
C GLU A 271 8.18 11.49 -0.19
N LEU A 272 6.91 11.16 -0.39
CA LEU A 272 5.80 12.07 -0.12
C LEU A 272 5.61 12.38 1.37
N ILE A 273 5.99 11.47 2.28
CA ILE A 273 5.96 11.74 3.73
C ILE A 273 7.23 12.42 4.25
N GLY A 274 8.20 12.72 3.40
CA GLY A 274 9.45 13.37 3.79
C GLY A 274 10.33 12.50 4.68
N LEU A 275 10.41 11.20 4.39
CA LEU A 275 11.16 10.25 5.22
C LEU A 275 12.67 10.49 5.17
N ALA A 276 13.23 10.83 4.01
CA ALA A 276 14.66 11.14 3.86
C ALA A 276 15.08 12.33 4.76
N ASP A 277 14.26 13.38 4.80
CA ASP A 277 14.51 14.53 5.68
C ASP A 277 14.43 14.11 7.16
N ALA A 278 13.46 13.25 7.51
CA ALA A 278 13.32 12.75 8.87
C ALA A 278 14.51 11.90 9.33
N LEU A 279 15.18 11.20 8.40
CA LEU A 279 16.35 10.37 8.66
C LEU A 279 17.66 11.16 8.73
N SER A 280 17.74 12.35 8.15
CA SER A 280 18.99 13.13 8.06
C SER A 280 19.68 13.36 9.41
N ASP A 281 18.89 13.48 10.49
CA ASP A 281 19.36 13.71 11.85
C ASP A 281 18.99 12.57 12.82
N ALA A 282 18.56 11.42 12.29
CA ALA A 282 18.13 10.29 13.12
C ALA A 282 19.29 9.39 13.52
N ASP A 283 19.32 8.96 14.77
CA ASP A 283 20.24 7.94 15.26
C ASP A 283 19.79 6.53 14.86
N ALA A 284 18.46 6.31 14.80
CA ALA A 284 17.87 5.02 14.49
C ALA A 284 16.54 5.15 13.76
N ILE A 285 16.21 4.13 12.98
CA ILE A 285 14.87 3.89 12.45
C ILE A 285 14.36 2.52 12.91
N ILE A 286 13.10 2.47 13.35
CA ILE A 286 12.40 1.21 13.58
C ILE A 286 11.36 1.04 12.48
N THR A 287 11.54 0.01 11.67
CA THR A 287 10.55 -0.46 10.70
C THR A 287 9.90 -1.75 11.17
N GLY A 288 8.87 -2.23 10.49
CA GLY A 288 8.23 -3.48 10.84
C GLY A 288 7.06 -3.83 9.95
N GLU A 289 6.62 -5.08 10.06
CA GLU A 289 5.47 -5.62 9.37
C GLU A 289 4.90 -6.85 10.10
N GLY A 290 3.73 -7.37 9.67
CA GLY A 290 3.11 -8.55 10.30
C GLY A 290 3.91 -9.84 10.14
N SER A 291 4.58 -10.06 9.01
CA SER A 291 5.39 -11.26 8.75
C SER A 291 6.58 -10.92 7.88
N TYR A 292 7.77 -11.01 8.45
CA TYR A 292 9.03 -10.84 7.74
C TYR A 292 9.57 -12.22 7.32
N ASP A 293 9.69 -12.46 6.01
CA ASP A 293 10.02 -13.76 5.40
C ASP A 293 11.04 -13.62 4.26
N GLY A 294 11.42 -14.74 3.63
CA GLY A 294 12.39 -14.76 2.53
C GLY A 294 11.99 -13.91 1.30
N GLN A 295 10.73 -13.51 1.17
CA GLN A 295 10.27 -12.61 0.10
C GLN A 295 10.30 -11.13 0.53
N SER A 296 10.50 -10.84 1.81
CA SER A 296 10.57 -9.48 2.34
C SER A 296 11.87 -8.74 1.95
N GLY A 297 12.86 -9.47 1.38
CA GLY A 297 14.11 -8.91 0.85
C GLY A 297 13.98 -8.12 -0.45
N ASP A 298 12.96 -8.37 -1.25
CA ASP A 298 12.81 -7.79 -2.59
C ASP A 298 11.83 -6.59 -2.59
N GLY A 299 12.33 -5.40 -2.22
CA GLY A 299 11.60 -4.13 -2.43
C GLY A 299 10.46 -3.81 -1.45
N LYS A 300 10.20 -4.67 -0.45
CA LYS A 300 9.21 -4.39 0.59
C LYS A 300 9.67 -3.31 1.56
N VAL A 301 8.70 -2.70 2.27
CA VAL A 301 8.94 -1.58 3.20
C VAL A 301 10.15 -1.80 4.12
N PRO A 302 10.32 -2.90 4.88
CA PRO A 302 11.44 -3.01 5.80
C PRO A 302 12.82 -2.99 5.13
N SER A 303 12.99 -3.72 4.03
CA SER A 303 14.26 -3.79 3.30
C SER A 303 14.60 -2.48 2.61
N PHE A 304 13.61 -1.83 2.01
CA PHE A 304 13.76 -0.49 1.44
C PHE A 304 14.23 0.52 2.50
N LEU A 305 13.60 0.51 3.70
CA LEU A 305 13.94 1.42 4.79
C LEU A 305 15.31 1.13 5.42
N ALA A 306 15.73 -0.14 5.46
CA ALA A 306 17.08 -0.48 5.93
C ALA A 306 18.16 0.10 5.01
N ASN A 307 17.95 0.07 3.69
CA ASN A 307 18.85 0.69 2.72
C ASN A 307 18.88 2.21 2.86
N LEU A 308 17.72 2.85 2.97
CA LEU A 308 17.62 4.30 3.14
C LEU A 308 18.28 4.77 4.46
N ALA A 309 18.13 3.98 5.54
CA ALA A 309 18.80 4.24 6.82
C ALA A 309 20.32 4.14 6.68
N ALA A 310 20.84 3.14 5.97
CA ALA A 310 22.26 2.98 5.73
C ALA A 310 22.85 4.16 4.95
N GLU A 311 22.15 4.68 3.95
CA GLU A 311 22.53 5.87 3.19
C GLU A 311 22.57 7.13 4.08
N ALA A 312 21.62 7.26 5.01
CA ALA A 312 21.56 8.36 5.98
C ALA A 312 22.52 8.21 7.17
N GLY A 313 23.15 7.03 7.35
CA GLY A 313 23.99 6.74 8.51
C GLY A 313 23.22 6.41 9.79
N ALA A 314 21.91 6.18 9.71
CA ALA A 314 21.06 5.78 10.82
C ALA A 314 21.07 4.26 11.03
N VAL A 315 20.81 3.81 12.26
CA VAL A 315 20.76 2.38 12.59
C VAL A 315 19.37 1.82 12.29
N ALA A 316 19.26 0.88 11.36
CA ALA A 316 18.00 0.19 11.08
C ALA A 316 17.73 -0.93 12.07
N MET A 317 16.49 -1.01 12.58
CA MET A 317 15.98 -2.04 13.47
C MET A 317 14.60 -2.54 12.98
N LEU A 318 14.31 -3.82 13.20
CA LEU A 318 13.08 -4.47 12.74
C LEU A 318 12.22 -4.92 13.92
N ALA A 319 10.93 -4.57 13.89
CA ALA A 319 9.89 -5.17 14.73
C ALA A 319 8.91 -5.92 13.82
N ALA A 320 8.83 -7.26 13.92
CA ALA A 320 7.94 -8.04 13.08
C ALA A 320 7.01 -8.93 13.91
N GLY A 321 5.78 -9.13 13.44
CA GLY A 321 4.83 -10.05 14.08
C GLY A 321 5.43 -11.45 14.21
N ARG A 322 5.99 -11.95 13.10
CA ARG A 322 6.85 -13.14 13.07
C ARG A 322 8.02 -12.93 12.12
N VAL A 323 9.12 -13.64 12.37
CA VAL A 323 10.26 -13.74 11.47
C VAL A 323 10.42 -15.19 11.09
N THR A 324 10.44 -15.51 9.80
CA THR A 324 10.60 -16.90 9.34
C THR A 324 12.08 -17.29 9.29
N ALA A 325 12.35 -18.59 9.26
CA ALA A 325 13.72 -19.11 9.31
C ALA A 325 14.54 -18.83 8.04
N ASP A 326 13.88 -18.53 6.92
CA ASP A 326 14.45 -18.18 5.62
C ASP A 326 14.62 -16.66 5.41
N ALA A 327 14.22 -15.86 6.39
CA ALA A 327 14.34 -14.39 6.31
C ALA A 327 15.79 -13.91 6.49
N ASP A 328 16.26 -13.05 5.58
CA ASP A 328 17.53 -12.37 5.75
C ASP A 328 17.35 -11.09 6.58
N THR A 329 17.89 -11.09 7.78
CA THR A 329 17.84 -9.96 8.72
C THR A 329 19.17 -9.22 8.85
N SER A 330 20.14 -9.51 8.01
CA SER A 330 21.52 -8.99 8.12
C SER A 330 21.63 -7.46 7.97
N SER A 331 20.66 -6.81 7.34
CA SER A 331 20.60 -5.35 7.21
C SER A 331 20.10 -4.63 8.47
N PHE A 332 19.61 -5.36 9.48
CA PHE A 332 19.11 -4.80 10.72
C PHE A 332 20.11 -5.01 11.88
N ALA A 333 20.32 -3.99 12.66
CA ALA A 333 21.20 -4.05 13.84
C ALA A 333 20.60 -4.91 14.96
N ASP A 334 19.27 -5.00 15.05
CA ASP A 334 18.51 -5.88 15.92
C ASP A 334 17.12 -6.16 15.37
N VAL A 335 16.53 -7.29 15.80
CA VAL A 335 15.24 -7.77 15.34
C VAL A 335 14.40 -8.24 16.52
N ALA A 336 13.23 -7.66 16.69
CA ALA A 336 12.26 -8.04 17.69
C ALA A 336 11.05 -8.75 17.04
N SER A 337 10.90 -10.06 17.27
CA SER A 337 9.74 -10.83 16.84
C SER A 337 8.67 -10.86 17.94
N LEU A 338 7.45 -10.38 17.64
CA LEU A 338 6.35 -10.39 18.60
C LEU A 338 5.97 -11.80 19.01
N THR A 339 6.00 -12.76 18.07
CA THR A 339 5.77 -14.19 18.36
C THR A 339 6.81 -14.75 19.34
N ALA A 340 8.09 -14.37 19.20
CA ALA A 340 9.13 -14.81 20.12
C ALA A 340 8.95 -14.17 21.51
N LEU A 341 8.60 -12.90 21.57
CA LEU A 341 8.36 -12.17 22.82
C LEU A 341 7.11 -12.69 23.56
N ALA A 342 6.07 -13.07 22.82
CA ALA A 342 4.82 -13.60 23.37
C ALA A 342 4.89 -15.09 23.73
N GLY A 343 5.86 -15.81 23.17
CA GLY A 343 6.00 -17.27 23.32
C GLY A 343 5.16 -18.08 22.34
N SER A 344 4.20 -17.48 21.64
CA SER A 344 3.42 -18.12 20.58
C SER A 344 2.80 -17.08 19.63
N SER A 345 2.45 -17.52 18.40
CA SER A 345 1.73 -16.66 17.45
C SER A 345 0.35 -16.28 17.96
N GLU A 346 -0.36 -17.18 18.63
CA GLU A 346 -1.69 -16.94 19.19
C GLU A 346 -1.63 -15.82 20.25
N ALA A 347 -0.69 -15.87 21.18
CA ALA A 347 -0.51 -14.85 22.20
C ALA A 347 -0.08 -13.51 21.58
N ALA A 348 0.75 -13.51 20.54
CA ALA A 348 1.14 -12.31 19.82
C ALA A 348 -0.06 -11.64 19.13
N LEU A 349 -0.92 -12.42 18.48
CA LEU A 349 -2.13 -11.94 17.79
C LEU A 349 -3.23 -11.48 18.76
N ALA A 350 -3.30 -12.06 19.95
CA ALA A 350 -4.30 -11.68 20.97
C ALA A 350 -4.03 -10.29 21.57
N GLU A 351 -2.76 -9.91 21.74
CA GLU A 351 -2.36 -8.62 22.37
C GLU A 351 -1.24 -7.92 21.58
N PRO A 352 -1.40 -7.65 20.27
CA PRO A 352 -0.30 -7.21 19.41
C PRO A 352 0.31 -5.88 19.84
N VAL A 353 -0.48 -4.92 20.29
CA VAL A 353 -0.02 -3.61 20.79
C VAL A 353 0.87 -3.75 22.03
N ARG A 354 0.53 -4.68 22.95
CA ARG A 354 1.38 -5.00 24.10
C ARG A 354 2.76 -5.49 23.67
N TRP A 355 2.79 -6.37 22.66
CA TRP A 355 4.05 -6.95 22.20
C TRP A 355 4.85 -5.99 21.33
N LEU A 356 4.22 -5.05 20.63
CA LEU A 356 4.89 -3.92 19.98
C LEU A 356 5.60 -3.00 21.01
N ARG A 357 4.95 -2.68 22.15
CA ARG A 357 5.61 -1.96 23.25
C ARG A 357 6.81 -2.75 23.77
N ALA A 358 6.66 -4.04 23.99
CA ALA A 358 7.78 -4.88 24.43
C ALA A 358 8.93 -4.89 23.41
N ALA A 359 8.62 -4.95 22.10
CA ALA A 359 9.60 -4.87 21.02
C ALA A 359 10.36 -3.53 21.06
N GLY A 360 9.64 -2.41 21.16
CA GLY A 360 10.27 -1.09 21.29
C GLY A 360 11.25 -0.99 22.46
N ALA A 361 10.88 -1.56 23.62
CA ALA A 361 11.77 -1.60 24.78
C ALA A 361 13.00 -2.52 24.60
N VAL A 362 12.88 -3.62 23.85
CA VAL A 362 14.02 -4.49 23.50
C VAL A 362 14.99 -3.76 22.61
N LEU A 363 14.48 -3.16 21.51
CA LEU A 363 15.30 -2.43 20.54
C LEU A 363 16.02 -1.24 21.16
N ALA A 364 15.38 -0.52 22.10
CA ALA A 364 16.00 0.57 22.83
C ALA A 364 17.21 0.12 23.68
N ARG A 365 17.12 -1.04 24.36
CA ARG A 365 18.24 -1.61 25.14
C ARG A 365 19.41 -1.96 24.25
N THR A 366 19.15 -2.52 23.07
CA THR A 366 20.20 -2.84 22.08
C THR A 366 20.89 -1.56 21.59
N ALA A 367 20.13 -0.53 21.25
CA ALA A 367 20.67 0.77 20.83
C ALA A 367 21.58 1.38 21.94
N ALA A 368 21.12 1.39 23.19
CA ALA A 368 21.91 1.90 24.33
C ALA A 368 23.21 1.11 24.53
N ALA A 369 23.18 -0.23 24.42
CA ALA A 369 24.37 -1.08 24.54
C ALA A 369 25.40 -0.81 23.41
N ARG A 370 24.94 -0.61 22.16
CA ARG A 370 25.79 -0.26 21.02
C ARG A 370 26.49 1.09 21.24
N THR A 371 25.74 2.11 21.67
CA THR A 371 26.29 3.44 21.95
C THR A 371 27.32 3.39 23.06
N ALA A 372 27.11 2.61 24.13
CA ALA A 372 28.07 2.42 25.21
C ALA A 372 29.37 1.74 24.71
N SER A 373 29.23 0.71 23.86
CA SER A 373 30.39 0.00 23.29
C SER A 373 31.22 0.88 22.35
N ALA A 374 30.59 1.73 21.55
CA ALA A 374 31.27 2.66 20.66
C ALA A 374 32.07 3.72 21.43
N ARG A 375 31.54 4.24 22.56
CA ARG A 375 32.24 5.19 23.44
C ARG A 375 33.45 4.57 24.15
N THR A 376 33.35 3.29 24.52
CA THR A 376 34.50 2.59 25.14
C THR A 376 35.63 2.30 24.14
N ALA A 377 35.27 1.97 22.90
CA ALA A 377 36.24 1.75 21.82
C ALA A 377 37.02 3.03 21.46
N SER A 378 36.33 4.18 21.35
CA SER A 378 36.95 5.49 21.08
C SER A 378 37.82 6.05 22.22
N ALA A 379 37.53 5.65 23.46
CA ALA A 379 38.31 6.05 24.64
C ALA A 379 39.58 5.20 24.86
N GLY A 380 39.74 4.09 24.14
CA GLY A 380 40.83 3.13 24.27
C GLY A 380 41.97 3.26 23.26
N GLU A 381 41.92 4.20 22.30
CA GLU A 381 43.06 4.48 21.39
C GLU A 381 44.06 5.42 22.09
N PRO A 382 45.27 4.94 22.48
CA PRO A 382 46.32 5.82 23.02
C PRO A 382 46.91 6.63 21.87
N SER A 383 47.03 7.93 22.09
CA SER A 383 47.73 8.93 21.27
C SER A 383 49.16 8.58 20.98
#